data_1a58c756175e61db306e72ff72b4ce31
#
_entry.id   1a58c756175e61db306e72ff72b4ce31
#
_cell.length_a   1.000
_cell.length_b   1.000
_cell.length_c   1.000
_cell.angle_alpha   90.00
_cell.angle_beta   90.00
_cell.angle_gamma   90.00
#
_symmetry.space_group_name_H-M   'P 1'
#
loop_
_entity.id
_entity.type
_entity.pdbx_description
1 polymer ?
#
loop_
_entity_poly.entity_id
_entity_poly.type
_entity_poly.pdbx_seq_one_letter_code
_entity_poly.pdbx_strand_id
1 'polypeptide(L)'
;MRIEVNGETAYCYTNSRDIEADKPTVVFIHGSGMDHTVWTLASRHFARHGNNVVSVDLPGHGRSTGNPLATVEEMAAWVIAVLDALAINDAALVGHSLGSLIALECAASHSDRVRAIALVGTTSPMSVSDAILNAAEADDHAAFDMLTQWGFSKRHQFGGNRNSGIWMIGNTLRLYERSAPGVLFHDMRACNEYTSGTDQAAKVACPTLLILGAEDRLTPVRSTRALQEAIPSPLVEVLPGAGHTIMVEAPNAMLDALHQVL
;
A
#
# COMPACT_ATOMS: atom_id res chain seq x y z
N MET A 1 -16.88 6.83 1.81
CA MET A 1 -17.37 8.24 1.89
C MET A 1 -16.56 9.08 0.90
N ARG A 2 -17.03 10.30 0.63
CA ARG A 2 -16.30 11.31 -0.16
C ARG A 2 -16.07 12.50 0.72
N ILE A 3 -14.87 13.00 0.74
CA ILE A 3 -14.45 14.19 1.50
C ILE A 3 -13.70 15.13 0.57
N GLU A 4 -13.58 16.39 0.94
CA GLU A 4 -12.74 17.35 0.23
C GLU A 4 -11.35 17.40 0.88
N VAL A 5 -10.32 17.27 0.07
CA VAL A 5 -8.91 17.37 0.48
C VAL A 5 -8.17 18.21 -0.56
N ASN A 6 -7.61 19.35 -0.16
CA ASN A 6 -6.88 20.26 -1.04
C ASN A 6 -7.67 20.74 -2.28
N GLY A 7 -9.00 20.89 -2.16
CA GLY A 7 -9.89 21.32 -3.24
C GLY A 7 -10.32 20.23 -4.21
N GLU A 8 -9.96 18.98 -3.95
CA GLU A 8 -10.32 17.82 -4.75
C GLU A 8 -11.11 16.79 -3.92
N THR A 9 -11.89 15.93 -4.61
CA THR A 9 -12.61 14.86 -3.93
C THR A 9 -11.68 13.69 -3.61
N ALA A 10 -11.48 13.41 -2.33
CA ALA A 10 -10.85 12.18 -1.86
C ALA A 10 -11.93 11.12 -1.56
N TYR A 11 -11.77 9.94 -2.12
CA TYR A 11 -12.61 8.79 -1.79
C TYR A 11 -11.94 7.92 -0.73
N CYS A 12 -12.67 7.68 0.36
CA CYS A 12 -12.27 6.84 1.47
C CYS A 12 -13.31 5.72 1.66
N TYR A 13 -12.89 4.48 1.51
CA TYR A 13 -13.75 3.34 1.85
C TYR A 13 -13.69 3.08 3.35
N THR A 14 -14.83 3.25 4.03
CA THR A 14 -14.95 3.12 5.49
C THR A 14 -15.84 1.93 5.89
N ASN A 15 -15.98 0.95 4.99
CA ASN A 15 -16.91 -0.16 5.15
C ASN A 15 -18.37 0.29 5.40
N SER A 16 -18.74 1.43 4.80
CA SER A 16 -20.06 2.09 4.96
C SER A 16 -20.40 2.48 6.41
N ARG A 17 -19.38 2.77 7.23
CA ARG A 17 -19.52 3.26 8.59
C ARG A 17 -19.01 4.68 8.72
N ASP A 18 -19.56 5.40 9.66
CA ASP A 18 -19.02 6.70 10.08
C ASP A 18 -17.77 6.51 10.94
N ILE A 19 -16.92 7.53 11.00
CA ILE A 19 -15.77 7.56 11.89
C ILE A 19 -16.23 7.91 13.30
N GLU A 20 -15.90 7.05 14.25
CA GLU A 20 -16.24 7.20 15.66
C GLU A 20 -14.99 7.65 16.43
N ALA A 21 -15.08 8.79 17.14
CA ALA A 21 -13.93 9.45 17.76
C ALA A 21 -13.23 8.62 18.88
N ASP A 22 -13.93 7.67 19.46
CA ASP A 22 -13.45 6.81 20.55
C ASP A 22 -12.82 5.49 20.07
N LYS A 23 -12.83 5.25 18.74
CA LYS A 23 -12.25 4.03 18.15
C LYS A 23 -10.88 4.29 17.54
N PRO A 24 -9.93 3.35 17.71
CA PRO A 24 -8.67 3.44 17.00
C PRO A 24 -8.89 3.36 15.49
N THR A 25 -8.11 4.12 14.73
CA THR A 25 -8.22 4.19 13.28
C THR A 25 -7.09 3.42 12.60
N VAL A 26 -7.43 2.65 11.55
CA VAL A 26 -6.49 2.02 10.63
C VAL A 26 -6.71 2.58 9.23
N VAL A 27 -5.65 3.15 8.65
CA VAL A 27 -5.64 3.63 7.27
C VAL A 27 -4.92 2.64 6.38
N PHE A 28 -5.54 2.26 5.26
CA PHE A 28 -4.95 1.38 4.25
C PHE A 28 -4.62 2.18 3.00
N ILE A 29 -3.37 2.06 2.54
CA ILE A 29 -2.81 2.79 1.39
C ILE A 29 -2.39 1.76 0.33
N HIS A 30 -2.99 1.86 -0.86
CA HIS A 30 -2.75 0.93 -1.96
C HIS A 30 -1.40 1.13 -2.63
N GLY A 31 -0.97 0.17 -3.46
CA GLY A 31 0.21 0.24 -4.30
C GLY A 31 -0.04 0.92 -5.64
N SER A 32 1.03 1.06 -6.43
CA SER A 32 1.01 1.74 -7.74
C SER A 32 -0.07 1.20 -8.67
N GLY A 33 -0.83 2.10 -9.30
CA GLY A 33 -1.90 1.78 -10.25
C GLY A 33 -3.11 1.04 -9.67
N MET A 34 -3.17 0.88 -8.35
CA MET A 34 -4.25 0.17 -7.65
C MET A 34 -5.29 1.15 -7.09
N ASP A 35 -6.21 0.65 -6.28
CA ASP A 35 -7.20 1.43 -5.53
C ASP A 35 -7.57 0.72 -4.19
N HIS A 36 -8.46 1.34 -3.40
CA HIS A 36 -8.91 0.81 -2.09
C HIS A 36 -9.41 -0.63 -2.13
N THR A 37 -9.83 -1.16 -3.28
CA THR A 37 -10.46 -2.49 -3.36
C THR A 37 -9.50 -3.63 -3.03
N VAL A 38 -8.19 -3.42 -3.16
CA VAL A 38 -7.17 -4.41 -2.75
C VAL A 38 -7.19 -4.68 -1.24
N TRP A 39 -7.72 -3.74 -0.46
CA TRP A 39 -7.81 -3.82 0.99
C TRP A 39 -9.16 -4.30 1.52
N THR A 40 -10.10 -4.70 0.64
CA THR A 40 -11.48 -5.02 1.04
C THR A 40 -11.56 -6.06 2.17
N LEU A 41 -10.73 -7.12 2.13
CA LEU A 41 -10.76 -8.16 3.15
C LEU A 41 -10.23 -7.64 4.50
N ALA A 42 -9.08 -6.97 4.50
CA ALA A 42 -8.49 -6.39 5.71
C ALA A 42 -9.38 -5.30 6.31
N SER A 43 -9.89 -4.39 5.48
CA SER A 43 -10.81 -3.33 5.91
C SER A 43 -12.05 -3.89 6.61
N ARG A 44 -12.68 -4.91 6.02
CA ARG A 44 -13.87 -5.56 6.61
C ARG A 44 -13.55 -6.27 7.92
N HIS A 45 -12.36 -6.86 8.02
CA HIS A 45 -11.90 -7.53 9.23
C HIS A 45 -11.76 -6.50 10.37
N PHE A 46 -10.94 -5.48 10.21
CA PHE A 46 -10.69 -4.47 11.26
C PHE A 46 -11.94 -3.67 11.63
N ALA A 47 -12.80 -3.34 10.65
CA ALA A 47 -14.07 -2.67 10.93
C ALA A 47 -15.03 -3.52 11.79
N ARG A 48 -14.96 -4.85 11.72
CA ARG A 48 -15.74 -5.76 12.58
C ARG A 48 -15.12 -5.97 13.96
N HIS A 49 -13.84 -5.66 14.10
CA HIS A 49 -13.08 -5.83 15.35
C HIS A 49 -12.83 -4.52 16.09
N GLY A 50 -13.73 -3.55 15.94
CA GLY A 50 -13.75 -2.35 16.79
C GLY A 50 -12.91 -1.18 16.29
N ASN A 51 -12.38 -1.22 15.06
CA ASN A 51 -11.62 -0.12 14.49
C ASN A 51 -12.46 0.76 13.55
N ASN A 52 -12.15 2.05 13.49
CA ASN A 52 -12.40 2.83 12.31
C ASN A 52 -11.46 2.36 11.20
N VAL A 53 -11.97 2.33 9.97
CA VAL A 53 -11.18 1.92 8.81
C VAL A 53 -11.31 2.97 7.72
N VAL A 54 -10.18 3.36 7.16
CA VAL A 54 -10.09 4.30 6.04
C VAL A 54 -9.19 3.68 4.98
N SER A 55 -9.75 3.10 3.91
CA SER A 55 -8.95 2.70 2.75
C SER A 55 -9.07 3.78 1.69
N VAL A 56 -7.96 4.47 1.44
CA VAL A 56 -7.94 5.62 0.54
C VAL A 56 -7.78 5.21 -0.91
N ASP A 57 -8.38 5.97 -1.82
CA ASP A 57 -7.93 6.09 -3.19
C ASP A 57 -7.05 7.34 -3.28
N LEU A 58 -5.78 7.19 -3.65
CA LEU A 58 -4.87 8.32 -3.85
C LEU A 58 -5.39 9.26 -4.96
N PRO A 59 -4.97 10.53 -5.03
CA PRO A 59 -5.35 11.44 -6.12
C PRO A 59 -5.08 10.82 -7.50
N GLY A 60 -6.06 10.92 -8.39
CA GLY A 60 -6.03 10.29 -9.72
C GLY A 60 -6.37 8.80 -9.75
N HIS A 61 -6.59 8.16 -8.60
CA HIS A 61 -6.90 6.73 -8.51
C HIS A 61 -8.37 6.46 -8.16
N GLY A 62 -8.86 5.32 -8.62
CA GLY A 62 -10.16 4.76 -8.22
C GLY A 62 -11.30 5.74 -8.36
N ARG A 63 -11.77 6.27 -7.24
CA ARG A 63 -12.90 7.20 -7.15
C ARG A 63 -12.51 8.60 -6.66
N SER A 64 -11.23 8.82 -6.38
CA SER A 64 -10.67 10.14 -6.07
C SER A 64 -10.48 10.95 -7.34
N THR A 65 -10.61 12.27 -7.23
CA THR A 65 -10.35 13.20 -8.34
C THR A 65 -8.94 13.80 -8.23
N GLY A 66 -8.60 14.69 -9.14
CA GLY A 66 -7.30 15.33 -9.21
C GLY A 66 -6.28 14.52 -10.04
N ASN A 67 -5.09 15.07 -10.14
CA ASN A 67 -3.97 14.42 -10.82
C ASN A 67 -3.19 13.52 -9.85
N PRO A 68 -2.52 12.47 -10.33
CA PRO A 68 -1.56 11.73 -9.53
C PRO A 68 -0.51 12.67 -8.95
N LEU A 69 -0.15 12.46 -7.69
CA LEU A 69 0.91 13.23 -7.03
C LEU A 69 2.28 12.76 -7.50
N ALA A 70 3.24 13.68 -7.56
CA ALA A 70 4.52 13.42 -8.22
C ALA A 70 5.52 12.68 -7.32
N THR A 71 5.44 12.85 -5.99
CA THR A 71 6.42 12.31 -5.06
C THR A 71 5.77 11.59 -3.87
N VAL A 72 6.53 10.70 -3.23
CA VAL A 72 6.09 10.00 -2.01
C VAL A 72 5.80 10.99 -0.88
N GLU A 73 6.59 12.05 -0.78
CA GLU A 73 6.42 13.12 0.23
C GLU A 73 5.10 13.87 0.05
N GLU A 74 4.72 14.20 -1.19
CA GLU A 74 3.42 14.82 -1.49
C GLU A 74 2.27 13.87 -1.16
N MET A 75 2.42 12.58 -1.48
CA MET A 75 1.42 11.55 -1.14
C MET A 75 1.27 11.39 0.38
N ALA A 76 2.39 11.41 1.12
CA ALA A 76 2.36 11.37 2.58
C ALA A 76 1.66 12.58 3.19
N ALA A 77 1.99 13.78 2.72
CA ALA A 77 1.31 15.02 3.15
C ALA A 77 -0.20 14.96 2.84
N TRP A 78 -0.58 14.39 1.69
CA TRP A 78 -1.99 14.20 1.33
C TRP A 78 -2.69 13.20 2.27
N VAL A 79 -2.06 12.10 2.67
CA VAL A 79 -2.62 11.17 3.66
C VAL A 79 -2.87 11.85 5.00
N ILE A 80 -1.95 12.71 5.45
CA ILE A 80 -2.15 13.51 6.67
C ILE A 80 -3.33 14.48 6.51
N ALA A 81 -3.47 15.13 5.34
CA ALA A 81 -4.62 16.00 5.06
C ALA A 81 -5.96 15.22 5.04
N VAL A 82 -5.96 13.94 4.65
CA VAL A 82 -7.14 13.06 4.79
C VAL A 82 -7.48 12.84 6.27
N LEU A 83 -6.49 12.61 7.15
CA LEU A 83 -6.73 12.49 8.59
C LEU A 83 -7.33 13.77 9.16
N ASP A 84 -6.82 14.94 8.74
CA ASP A 84 -7.34 16.25 9.17
C ASP A 84 -8.80 16.45 8.74
N ALA A 85 -9.11 16.17 7.47
CA ALA A 85 -10.46 16.30 6.92
C ALA A 85 -11.47 15.35 7.59
N LEU A 86 -11.00 14.23 8.15
CA LEU A 86 -11.81 13.25 8.89
C LEU A 86 -11.80 13.49 10.41
N ALA A 87 -11.11 14.54 10.90
CA ALA A 87 -10.90 14.84 12.32
C ALA A 87 -10.30 13.65 13.10
N ILE A 88 -9.38 12.90 12.46
CA ILE A 88 -8.64 11.80 13.06
C ILE A 88 -7.32 12.34 13.60
N ASN A 89 -7.10 12.21 14.90
CA ASN A 89 -5.88 12.71 15.55
C ASN A 89 -4.65 11.89 15.17
N ASP A 90 -4.75 10.57 15.28
CA ASP A 90 -3.70 9.64 14.93
C ASP A 90 -4.28 8.35 14.32
N ALA A 91 -3.47 7.64 13.56
CA ALA A 91 -3.86 6.37 12.95
C ALA A 91 -2.69 5.38 12.88
N ALA A 92 -3.03 4.09 12.78
CA ALA A 92 -2.09 3.11 12.26
C ALA A 92 -2.18 3.10 10.74
N LEU A 93 -1.04 3.08 10.04
CA LEU A 93 -1.00 3.07 8.59
C LEU A 93 -0.53 1.71 8.07
N VAL A 94 -1.27 1.14 7.14
CA VAL A 94 -0.93 -0.10 6.45
C VAL A 94 -0.75 0.22 4.97
N GLY A 95 0.47 0.15 4.47
CA GLY A 95 0.78 0.47 3.08
C GLY A 95 1.30 -0.73 2.31
N HIS A 96 0.88 -0.88 1.06
CA HIS A 96 1.39 -1.89 0.13
C HIS A 96 2.26 -1.25 -0.94
N SER A 97 3.46 -1.79 -1.21
CA SER A 97 4.33 -1.33 -2.28
C SER A 97 4.58 0.18 -2.19
N LEU A 98 4.21 1.01 -3.18
CA LEU A 98 4.21 2.48 -3.08
C LEU A 98 3.57 2.97 -1.77
N GLY A 99 2.41 2.41 -1.40
CA GLY A 99 1.73 2.76 -0.16
C GLY A 99 2.57 2.51 1.10
N SER A 100 3.52 1.56 1.05
CA SER A 100 4.46 1.31 2.15
C SER A 100 5.49 2.42 2.30
N LEU A 101 5.95 3.00 1.19
CA LEU A 101 6.84 4.17 1.21
C LEU A 101 6.11 5.40 1.75
N ILE A 102 4.83 5.58 1.37
CA ILE A 102 3.98 6.64 1.88
C ILE A 102 3.77 6.50 3.40
N ALA A 103 3.46 5.29 3.88
CA ALA A 103 3.29 5.03 5.31
C ALA A 103 4.59 5.28 6.10
N LEU A 104 5.74 4.89 5.53
CA LEU A 104 7.06 5.16 6.10
C LEU A 104 7.34 6.66 6.19
N GLU A 105 7.09 7.41 5.11
CA GLU A 105 7.29 8.87 5.07
C GLU A 105 6.38 9.58 6.07
N CYS A 106 5.09 9.18 6.17
CA CYS A 106 4.18 9.70 7.19
C CYS A 106 4.73 9.49 8.61
N ALA A 107 5.19 8.27 8.93
CA ALA A 107 5.69 7.96 10.26
C ALA A 107 6.98 8.71 10.62
N ALA A 108 7.85 8.95 9.63
CA ALA A 108 9.09 9.69 9.81
C ALA A 108 8.88 11.22 9.95
N SER A 109 7.97 11.78 9.15
CA SER A 109 7.77 13.23 9.03
C SER A 109 6.63 13.77 9.91
N HIS A 110 5.70 12.88 10.35
CA HIS A 110 4.51 13.24 11.14
C HIS A 110 4.30 12.22 12.28
N SER A 111 5.32 12.03 13.11
CA SER A 111 5.36 10.98 14.14
C SER A 111 4.24 11.09 15.19
N ASP A 112 3.70 12.28 15.44
CA ASP A 112 2.57 12.54 16.34
C ASP A 112 1.21 12.12 15.75
N ARG A 113 1.16 11.86 14.44
CA ARG A 113 -0.05 11.47 13.71
C ARG A 113 -0.09 9.96 13.39
N VAL A 114 1.00 9.24 13.65
CA VAL A 114 1.15 7.83 13.27
C VAL A 114 1.52 6.98 14.48
N ARG A 115 0.55 6.18 14.97
CA ARG A 115 0.75 5.33 16.16
C ARG A 115 1.42 4.00 15.87
N ALA A 116 1.36 3.49 14.62
CA ALA A 116 2.02 2.27 14.16
C ALA A 116 2.04 2.21 12.64
N ILE A 117 2.99 1.50 12.04
CA ILE A 117 3.00 1.22 10.60
C ILE A 117 3.18 -0.26 10.28
N ALA A 118 2.52 -0.72 9.20
CA ALA A 118 2.77 -2.01 8.59
C ALA A 118 3.13 -1.79 7.11
N LEU A 119 4.32 -2.24 6.72
CA LEU A 119 4.91 -2.09 5.39
C LEU A 119 4.80 -3.42 4.65
N VAL A 120 3.86 -3.53 3.72
CA VAL A 120 3.53 -4.77 3.02
C VAL A 120 4.16 -4.77 1.63
N GLY A 121 5.00 -5.76 1.31
CA GLY A 121 5.69 -5.83 0.02
C GLY A 121 6.55 -4.59 -0.22
N THR A 122 7.48 -4.32 0.68
CA THR A 122 8.27 -3.07 0.76
C THR A 122 9.75 -3.29 0.46
N THR A 123 10.43 -2.24 0.07
CA THR A 123 11.91 -2.12 0.06
C THR A 123 12.29 -0.64 -0.05
N SER A 124 13.54 -0.28 0.31
CA SER A 124 14.08 1.05 0.04
C SER A 124 15.59 0.95 -0.22
N PRO A 125 16.08 1.53 -1.36
CA PRO A 125 15.31 2.15 -2.43
C PRO A 125 14.38 1.15 -3.15
N MET A 126 13.24 1.64 -3.68
CA MET A 126 12.29 0.82 -4.47
C MET A 126 12.53 1.07 -5.96
N SER A 127 13.63 0.54 -6.47
CA SER A 127 14.01 0.71 -7.87
C SER A 127 13.06 -0.04 -8.81
N VAL A 128 12.60 0.64 -9.84
CA VAL A 128 11.75 0.10 -10.90
C VAL A 128 12.59 -0.16 -12.15
N SER A 129 12.41 -1.31 -12.79
CA SER A 129 13.14 -1.62 -14.02
C SER A 129 12.76 -0.70 -15.18
N ASP A 130 13.72 -0.39 -16.05
CA ASP A 130 13.49 0.43 -17.25
C ASP A 130 12.37 -0.16 -18.14
N ALA A 131 12.26 -1.49 -18.18
CA ALA A 131 11.21 -2.16 -18.96
C ALA A 131 9.80 -1.79 -18.46
N ILE A 132 9.59 -1.74 -17.14
CA ILE A 132 8.31 -1.33 -16.56
C ILE A 132 8.10 0.17 -16.75
N LEU A 133 9.12 1.00 -16.47
CA LEU A 133 9.02 2.46 -16.58
C LEU A 133 8.67 2.87 -18.01
N ASN A 134 9.38 2.36 -19.02
CA ASN A 134 9.15 2.69 -20.42
C ASN A 134 7.77 2.23 -20.92
N ALA A 135 7.33 1.02 -20.50
CA ALA A 135 6.01 0.53 -20.87
C ALA A 135 4.90 1.36 -20.18
N ALA A 136 5.07 1.73 -18.91
CA ALA A 136 4.12 2.56 -18.19
C ALA A 136 4.06 4.00 -18.75
N GLU A 137 5.19 4.59 -19.18
CA GLU A 137 5.25 5.90 -19.81
C GLU A 137 4.50 5.93 -21.14
N ALA A 138 4.57 4.82 -21.89
CA ALA A 138 3.85 4.65 -23.15
C ALA A 138 2.37 4.25 -22.96
N ASP A 139 1.87 4.11 -21.75
CA ASP A 139 0.58 3.48 -21.45
C ASP A 139 0.42 2.11 -22.15
N ASP A 140 1.54 1.36 -22.31
CA ASP A 140 1.53 0.03 -22.92
C ASP A 140 1.04 -1.00 -21.92
N HIS A 141 0.07 -1.83 -22.35
CA HIS A 141 -0.48 -2.93 -21.56
C HIS A 141 0.58 -3.91 -21.03
N ALA A 142 1.74 -3.98 -21.69
CA ALA A 142 2.88 -4.78 -21.23
C ALA A 142 3.35 -4.42 -19.80
N ALA A 143 3.14 -3.17 -19.35
CA ALA A 143 3.42 -2.80 -17.95
C ALA A 143 2.54 -3.58 -16.97
N PHE A 144 1.24 -3.69 -17.27
CA PHE A 144 0.28 -4.44 -16.44
C PHE A 144 0.58 -5.93 -16.44
N ASP A 145 0.94 -6.48 -17.60
CA ASP A 145 1.34 -7.90 -17.74
C ASP A 145 2.59 -8.21 -16.91
N MET A 146 3.63 -7.39 -17.00
CA MET A 146 4.86 -7.56 -16.23
C MET A 146 4.61 -7.47 -14.72
N LEU A 147 3.88 -6.45 -14.26
CA LEU A 147 3.55 -6.28 -12.85
C LEU A 147 2.72 -7.44 -12.31
N THR A 148 1.74 -7.90 -13.08
CA THR A 148 0.91 -9.03 -12.72
C THR A 148 1.71 -10.34 -12.69
N GLN A 149 2.53 -10.60 -13.71
CA GLN A 149 3.33 -11.81 -13.80
C GLN A 149 4.43 -11.88 -12.72
N TRP A 150 5.06 -10.74 -12.39
CA TRP A 150 6.13 -10.71 -11.40
C TRP A 150 5.61 -10.51 -9.97
N GLY A 151 4.42 -9.93 -9.82
CA GLY A 151 3.81 -9.67 -8.53
C GLY A 151 3.22 -10.92 -7.86
N PHE A 152 2.87 -11.96 -8.61
CA PHE A 152 2.33 -13.19 -8.03
C PHE A 152 3.38 -14.31 -7.96
N SER A 153 3.33 -15.09 -6.88
CA SER A 153 4.09 -16.33 -6.77
C SER A 153 3.66 -17.34 -7.86
N LYS A 154 4.58 -18.22 -8.26
CA LYS A 154 4.29 -19.22 -9.31
C LYS A 154 3.04 -20.04 -9.01
N ARG A 155 2.83 -20.41 -7.76
CA ARG A 155 1.67 -21.18 -7.33
C ARG A 155 0.36 -20.46 -7.68
N HIS A 156 0.29 -19.15 -7.41
CA HIS A 156 -0.93 -18.37 -7.59
C HIS A 156 -1.16 -17.94 -9.05
N GLN A 157 -0.13 -17.98 -9.88
CA GLN A 157 -0.28 -17.78 -11.33
C GLN A 157 -1.09 -18.91 -11.99
N PHE A 158 -1.00 -20.13 -11.46
CA PHE A 158 -1.64 -21.32 -12.03
C PHE A 158 -2.83 -21.84 -11.20
N GLY A 159 -3.51 -20.95 -10.48
CA GLY A 159 -4.75 -21.30 -9.77
C GLY A 159 -4.56 -22.00 -8.42
N GLY A 160 -3.38 -21.92 -7.80
CA GLY A 160 -3.08 -22.48 -6.47
C GLY A 160 -3.75 -21.79 -5.28
N ASN A 161 -4.81 -21.02 -5.52
CA ASN A 161 -5.58 -20.34 -4.50
C ASN A 161 -6.34 -21.35 -3.62
N ARG A 162 -6.30 -21.16 -2.29
CA ARG A 162 -7.08 -21.97 -1.35
C ARG A 162 -8.59 -21.73 -1.50
N ASN A 163 -8.99 -20.55 -1.93
CA ASN A 163 -10.37 -20.21 -2.24
C ASN A 163 -10.62 -20.48 -3.72
N SER A 164 -11.23 -21.60 -4.04
CA SER A 164 -11.57 -21.96 -5.42
C SER A 164 -12.50 -20.91 -6.06
N GLY A 165 -12.39 -20.74 -7.38
CA GLY A 165 -13.22 -19.81 -8.13
C GLY A 165 -12.74 -18.35 -8.16
N ILE A 166 -11.63 -18.00 -7.52
CA ILE A 166 -11.03 -16.67 -7.61
C ILE A 166 -9.87 -16.70 -8.61
N TRP A 167 -9.96 -15.90 -9.66
CA TRP A 167 -8.89 -15.69 -10.63
C TRP A 167 -8.07 -14.44 -10.25
N MET A 168 -7.06 -14.62 -9.39
CA MET A 168 -6.25 -13.53 -8.83
C MET A 168 -5.58 -12.69 -9.92
N ILE A 169 -4.91 -13.35 -10.88
CA ILE A 169 -4.21 -12.70 -11.99
C ILE A 169 -5.17 -11.78 -12.77
N GLY A 170 -6.30 -12.34 -13.23
CA GLY A 170 -7.25 -11.57 -14.01
C GLY A 170 -7.90 -10.42 -13.23
N ASN A 171 -8.17 -10.62 -11.95
CA ASN A 171 -8.72 -9.55 -11.12
C ASN A 171 -7.72 -8.38 -10.98
N THR A 172 -6.45 -8.68 -10.77
CA THR A 172 -5.40 -7.65 -10.66
C THR A 172 -5.16 -6.97 -12.01
N LEU A 173 -5.15 -7.72 -13.11
CA LEU A 173 -5.04 -7.16 -14.43
C LEU A 173 -6.19 -6.19 -14.76
N ARG A 174 -7.45 -6.60 -14.47
CA ARG A 174 -8.62 -5.72 -14.61
C ARG A 174 -8.56 -4.48 -13.71
N LEU A 175 -7.92 -4.58 -12.54
CA LEU A 175 -7.69 -3.43 -11.67
C LEU A 175 -6.74 -2.41 -12.32
N TYR A 176 -5.62 -2.86 -12.87
CA TYR A 176 -4.70 -1.97 -13.60
C TYR A 176 -5.34 -1.35 -14.83
N GLU A 177 -6.06 -2.13 -15.64
CA GLU A 177 -6.70 -1.66 -16.88
C GLU A 177 -7.78 -0.59 -16.67
N ARG A 178 -8.34 -0.47 -15.48
CA ARG A 178 -9.29 0.61 -15.15
C ARG A 178 -8.64 1.85 -14.56
N SER A 179 -7.33 1.82 -14.31
CA SER A 179 -6.57 3.00 -13.92
C SER A 179 -6.56 4.01 -15.08
N ALA A 180 -6.59 5.29 -14.75
CA ALA A 180 -6.52 6.32 -15.79
C ALA A 180 -5.13 6.31 -16.48
N PRO A 181 -5.05 6.68 -17.76
CA PRO A 181 -3.77 6.78 -18.46
C PRO A 181 -2.76 7.63 -17.70
N GLY A 182 -1.48 7.20 -17.71
CA GLY A 182 -0.38 7.88 -17.05
C GLY A 182 -0.28 7.67 -15.54
N VAL A 183 -1.33 7.22 -14.84
CA VAL A 183 -1.33 7.02 -13.38
C VAL A 183 -0.23 6.05 -12.96
N LEU A 184 -0.14 4.89 -13.61
CA LEU A 184 0.88 3.90 -13.28
C LEU A 184 2.29 4.44 -13.46
N PHE A 185 2.54 5.22 -14.52
CA PHE A 185 3.85 5.82 -14.75
C PHE A 185 4.25 6.79 -13.65
N HIS A 186 3.33 7.68 -13.23
CA HIS A 186 3.59 8.62 -12.13
C HIS A 186 3.95 7.89 -10.85
N ASP A 187 3.22 6.84 -10.51
CA ASP A 187 3.46 6.04 -9.31
C ASP A 187 4.81 5.31 -9.36
N MET A 188 5.12 4.66 -10.48
CA MET A 188 6.38 3.94 -10.66
C MET A 188 7.58 4.90 -10.63
N ARG A 189 7.43 6.10 -11.19
CA ARG A 189 8.44 7.14 -11.11
C ARG A 189 8.65 7.61 -9.68
N ALA A 190 7.56 7.88 -8.94
CA ALA A 190 7.64 8.26 -7.54
C ALA A 190 8.37 7.20 -6.68
N CYS A 191 8.10 5.91 -6.89
CA CYS A 191 8.84 4.82 -6.24
C CYS A 191 10.34 4.87 -6.58
N ASN A 192 10.67 5.03 -7.86
CA ASN A 192 12.05 4.99 -8.37
C ASN A 192 12.88 6.20 -7.92
N GLU A 193 12.24 7.37 -7.80
CA GLU A 193 12.89 8.63 -7.41
C GLU A 193 12.97 8.80 -5.88
N TYR A 194 12.20 8.04 -5.07
CA TYR A 194 12.25 8.11 -3.62
C TYR A 194 13.50 7.44 -3.07
N THR A 195 14.58 8.20 -2.89
CA THR A 195 15.88 7.71 -2.43
C THR A 195 16.14 7.92 -0.94
N SER A 196 15.31 8.74 -0.26
CA SER A 196 15.45 9.10 1.15
C SER A 196 14.91 8.04 2.14
N GLY A 197 14.27 6.97 1.65
CA GLY A 197 13.52 6.05 2.49
C GLY A 197 14.30 5.37 3.61
N THR A 198 15.59 5.05 3.40
CA THR A 198 16.44 4.49 4.47
C THR A 198 16.75 5.52 5.55
N ASP A 199 16.97 6.78 5.18
CA ASP A 199 17.21 7.88 6.13
C ASP A 199 15.92 8.23 6.91
N GLN A 200 14.77 8.14 6.25
CA GLN A 200 13.47 8.31 6.90
C GLN A 200 13.16 7.14 7.85
N ALA A 201 13.51 5.93 7.46
CA ALA A 201 13.33 4.73 8.31
C ALA A 201 14.02 4.87 9.68
N ALA A 202 15.19 5.48 9.74
CA ALA A 202 15.92 5.74 10.99
C ALA A 202 15.20 6.72 11.94
N LYS A 203 14.25 7.52 11.43
CA LYS A 203 13.48 8.50 12.22
C LYS A 203 12.16 7.92 12.77
N VAL A 204 11.76 6.73 12.33
CA VAL A 204 10.50 6.12 12.74
C VAL A 204 10.55 5.77 14.23
N ALA A 205 9.59 6.28 15.00
CA ALA A 205 9.52 6.10 16.44
C ALA A 205 8.37 5.18 16.89
N CYS A 206 7.46 4.82 15.99
CA CYS A 206 6.31 3.98 16.31
C CYS A 206 6.59 2.48 16.04
N PRO A 207 5.81 1.57 16.63
CA PRO A 207 5.83 0.14 16.30
C PRO A 207 5.74 -0.09 14.79
N THR A 208 6.67 -0.87 14.24
CA THR A 208 6.79 -1.11 12.80
C THR A 208 6.82 -2.60 12.49
N LEU A 209 6.00 -3.01 11.53
CA LEU A 209 5.94 -4.37 11.01
C LEU A 209 6.23 -4.37 9.51
N LEU A 210 7.16 -5.21 9.06
CA LEU A 210 7.36 -5.54 7.65
C LEU A 210 6.69 -6.87 7.35
N ILE A 211 5.80 -6.92 6.34
CA ILE A 211 5.18 -8.15 5.85
C ILE A 211 5.69 -8.40 4.44
N LEU A 212 6.46 -9.47 4.27
CA LEU A 212 7.22 -9.75 3.05
C LEU A 212 6.77 -11.08 2.44
N GLY A 213 6.62 -11.13 1.12
CA GLY A 213 6.37 -12.37 0.41
C GLY A 213 7.69 -13.13 0.14
N ALA A 214 7.76 -14.42 0.49
CA ALA A 214 8.97 -15.21 0.27
C ALA A 214 9.30 -15.39 -1.21
N GLU A 215 8.30 -15.31 -2.10
CA GLU A 215 8.42 -15.44 -3.55
C GLU A 215 8.24 -14.08 -4.29
N ASP A 216 8.30 -12.95 -3.55
CA ASP A 216 8.21 -11.62 -4.12
C ASP A 216 9.39 -11.33 -5.05
N ARG A 217 9.08 -10.99 -6.30
CA ARG A 217 10.07 -10.69 -7.35
C ARG A 217 10.20 -9.20 -7.63
N LEU A 218 9.24 -8.39 -7.16
CA LEU A 218 9.25 -6.93 -7.29
C LEU A 218 10.02 -6.30 -6.14
N THR A 219 9.76 -6.73 -4.90
CA THR A 219 10.48 -6.30 -3.69
C THR A 219 11.02 -7.53 -2.93
N PRO A 220 12.05 -8.22 -3.45
CA PRO A 220 12.55 -9.46 -2.85
C PRO A 220 13.00 -9.26 -1.41
N VAL A 221 12.79 -10.26 -0.54
CA VAL A 221 13.17 -10.19 0.89
C VAL A 221 14.60 -9.68 1.09
N ARG A 222 15.55 -10.11 0.24
CA ARG A 222 16.96 -9.67 0.35
C ARG A 222 17.16 -8.16 0.16
N SER A 223 16.30 -7.50 -0.60
CA SER A 223 16.39 -6.05 -0.86
C SER A 223 15.88 -5.19 0.30
N THR A 224 15.18 -5.79 1.27
CA THR A 224 14.65 -5.07 2.43
C THR A 224 15.68 -4.88 3.56
N ARG A 225 16.87 -5.44 3.42
CA ARG A 225 17.87 -5.49 4.50
C ARG A 225 18.24 -4.11 5.03
N ALA A 226 18.55 -3.16 4.15
CA ALA A 226 18.90 -1.80 4.55
C ALA A 226 17.76 -1.13 5.35
N LEU A 227 16.51 -1.34 4.91
CA LEU A 227 15.32 -0.83 5.59
C LEU A 227 15.16 -1.47 6.99
N GLN A 228 15.33 -2.81 7.09
CA GLN A 228 15.26 -3.52 8.37
C GLN A 228 16.34 -3.09 9.36
N GLU A 229 17.54 -2.78 8.87
CA GLU A 229 18.67 -2.31 9.70
C GLU A 229 18.47 -0.85 10.15
N ALA A 230 17.79 -0.02 9.35
CA ALA A 230 17.56 1.39 9.65
C ALA A 230 16.38 1.62 10.63
N ILE A 231 15.31 0.83 10.54
CA ILE A 231 14.15 0.98 11.43
C ILE A 231 14.51 0.49 12.83
N PRO A 232 14.21 1.26 13.89
CA PRO A 232 14.41 0.81 15.26
C PRO A 232 13.52 -0.39 15.63
N SER A 233 14.13 -1.57 15.81
CA SER A 233 13.45 -2.79 16.29
C SER A 233 12.19 -3.19 15.51
N PRO A 234 12.24 -3.34 14.18
CA PRO A 234 11.07 -3.72 13.40
C PRO A 234 10.70 -5.18 13.63
N LEU A 235 9.41 -5.48 13.63
CA LEU A 235 8.92 -6.85 13.46
C LEU A 235 9.00 -7.20 11.96
N VAL A 236 9.37 -8.44 11.64
CA VAL A 236 9.49 -8.90 10.26
C VAL A 236 8.81 -10.26 10.11
N GLU A 237 7.78 -10.30 9.27
CA GLU A 237 7.06 -11.51 8.92
C GLU A 237 7.29 -11.84 7.43
N VAL A 238 7.89 -13.01 7.17
CA VAL A 238 8.11 -13.50 5.81
C VAL A 238 7.09 -14.62 5.54
N LEU A 239 6.17 -14.37 4.61
CA LEU A 239 5.05 -15.28 4.32
C LEU A 239 5.43 -16.29 3.24
N PRO A 240 5.54 -17.59 3.58
CA PRO A 240 5.90 -18.63 2.62
C PRO A 240 4.87 -18.75 1.49
N GLY A 241 5.35 -18.87 0.25
CA GLY A 241 4.51 -19.07 -0.94
C GLY A 241 3.72 -17.84 -1.38
N ALA A 242 3.92 -16.69 -0.76
CA ALA A 242 3.36 -15.42 -1.20
C ALA A 242 4.37 -14.65 -2.07
N GLY A 243 3.86 -14.00 -3.11
CA GLY A 243 4.59 -13.01 -3.92
C GLY A 243 4.40 -11.60 -3.36
N HIS A 244 4.31 -10.64 -4.26
CA HIS A 244 4.18 -9.21 -3.92
C HIS A 244 2.76 -8.83 -3.47
N THR A 245 1.73 -9.46 -4.07
CA THR A 245 0.32 -9.11 -3.82
C THR A 245 -0.21 -9.85 -2.59
N ILE A 246 0.47 -9.68 -1.46
CA ILE A 246 0.27 -10.42 -0.20
C ILE A 246 -1.18 -10.40 0.28
N MET A 247 -1.86 -9.23 0.17
CA MET A 247 -3.24 -9.06 0.60
C MET A 247 -4.24 -9.96 -0.17
N VAL A 248 -3.85 -10.46 -1.33
CA VAL A 248 -4.64 -11.36 -2.16
C VAL A 248 -4.16 -12.80 -2.04
N GLU A 249 -2.84 -13.00 -2.00
CA GLU A 249 -2.22 -14.34 -2.00
C GLU A 249 -2.28 -15.01 -0.62
N ALA A 250 -2.11 -14.24 0.45
CA ALA A 250 -2.04 -14.75 1.83
C ALA A 250 -2.84 -13.88 2.82
N PRO A 251 -4.14 -13.59 2.55
CA PRO A 251 -4.92 -12.62 3.33
C PRO A 251 -4.99 -12.97 4.83
N ASN A 252 -5.17 -14.23 5.19
CA ASN A 252 -5.28 -14.62 6.59
C ASN A 252 -3.94 -14.48 7.32
N ALA A 253 -2.83 -14.94 6.73
CA ALA A 253 -1.51 -14.80 7.31
C ALA A 253 -1.11 -13.32 7.45
N MET A 254 -1.51 -12.48 6.48
CA MET A 254 -1.33 -11.03 6.59
C MET A 254 -2.15 -10.45 7.77
N LEU A 255 -3.40 -10.86 7.94
CA LEU A 255 -4.23 -10.40 9.07
C LEU A 255 -3.63 -10.82 10.42
N ASP A 256 -3.17 -12.07 10.54
CA ASP A 256 -2.52 -12.58 11.75
C ASP A 256 -1.25 -11.76 12.08
N ALA A 257 -0.47 -11.39 11.06
CA ALA A 257 0.69 -10.53 11.23
C ALA A 257 0.29 -9.10 11.66
N LEU A 258 -0.71 -8.50 11.02
CA LEU A 258 -1.18 -7.14 11.33
C LEU A 258 -1.64 -6.99 12.79
N HIS A 259 -2.23 -8.02 13.39
CA HIS A 259 -2.64 -8.00 14.79
C HIS A 259 -1.48 -7.86 15.79
N GLN A 260 -0.22 -7.96 15.36
CA GLN A 260 0.94 -7.76 16.24
C GLN A 260 1.20 -6.27 16.53
N VAL A 261 0.67 -5.36 15.70
CA VAL A 261 0.95 -3.90 15.80
C VAL A 261 -0.28 -3.00 15.73
N LEU A 262 -1.46 -3.55 15.33
CA LEU A 262 -2.70 -2.77 15.14
C LEU A 262 -3.71 -2.86 16.30
#